data_e329fe28426d2424d94e219726d68136
#
_entry.id   e329fe28426d2424d94e219726d68136
#
_cell.length_a   1.000
_cell.length_b   1.000
_cell.length_c   1.000
_cell.angle_alpha   90.00
_cell.angle_beta   90.00
_cell.angle_gamma   90.00
#
_symmetry.space_group_name_H-M   'P 1'
#
loop_
_entity.id
_entity.type
_entity.pdbx_description
1 polymer ?
#
loop_
_entity_poly.entity_id
_entity_poly.type
_entity_poly.pdbx_seq_one_letter_code
_entity_poly.pdbx_strand_id
1 'polypeptide(L)'
;MQKQIIDSKIVITAKSSLGSCGKETTEINRKIFLLSHTELGLTKDYSMAAVEGKALKYFPNSMSRIAYLETGIAAGWWLRTSYTEFHTTAWSVGFDATMGSVSVEHTNGVRPAFCIDGKTLIETSDDVIKGETVYVLKL
;
A
#
# COMPACT_ATOMS: atom_id res chain seq x y z
N MET A 1 -21.46 16.98 -9.39
CA MET A 1 -20.30 16.10 -9.61
C MET A 1 -20.20 15.16 -8.42
N GLN A 2 -20.49 13.87 -8.62
CA GLN A 2 -20.44 12.87 -7.55
C GLN A 2 -18.97 12.60 -7.21
N LYS A 3 -18.57 12.72 -5.93
CA LYS A 3 -17.20 12.45 -5.51
C LYS A 3 -16.94 10.94 -5.61
N GLN A 4 -16.20 10.51 -6.62
CA GLN A 4 -15.92 9.09 -6.87
C GLN A 4 -14.90 8.51 -5.88
N ILE A 5 -13.88 9.29 -5.50
CA ILE A 5 -12.93 8.89 -4.45
C ILE A 5 -13.53 9.25 -3.10
N ILE A 6 -13.75 8.25 -2.27
CA ILE A 6 -14.37 8.38 -0.95
C ILE A 6 -13.33 8.40 0.17
N ASP A 7 -13.71 9.01 1.30
CA ASP A 7 -12.94 8.88 2.53
C ASP A 7 -12.97 7.42 3.00
N SER A 8 -11.79 6.88 3.22
CA SER A 8 -11.63 5.50 3.65
C SER A 8 -11.01 5.45 5.03
N LYS A 9 -11.58 4.61 5.88
CA LYS A 9 -11.04 4.32 7.20
C LYS A 9 -9.87 3.36 7.03
N ILE A 10 -8.68 3.82 7.40
CA ILE A 10 -7.47 3.01 7.36
C ILE A 10 -6.87 2.86 8.75
N VAL A 11 -6.27 1.71 9.00
CA VAL A 11 -5.55 1.42 10.23
C VAL A 11 -4.09 1.78 10.04
N ILE A 12 -3.52 2.51 10.97
CA ILE A 12 -2.10 2.89 11.00
C ILE A 12 -1.48 2.54 12.34
N THR A 13 -0.16 2.39 12.37
CA THR A 13 0.57 2.29 13.63
C THR A 13 0.42 3.58 14.43
N ALA A 14 0.01 3.48 15.69
CA ALA A 14 -0.10 4.61 16.60
C ALA A 14 1.30 5.06 17.05
N LYS A 15 1.44 6.37 17.27
CA LYS A 15 2.67 6.92 17.85
C LYS A 15 2.80 6.45 19.31
N SER A 16 3.89 5.76 19.62
CA SER A 16 4.22 5.41 21.00
C SER A 16 4.69 6.66 21.77
N SER A 17 4.28 6.76 23.03
CA SER A 17 4.74 7.80 23.96
C SER A 17 6.24 7.72 24.28
N LEU A 18 6.86 6.57 24.02
CA LEU A 18 8.28 6.30 24.27
C LEU A 18 9.19 6.53 23.05
N GLY A 19 8.64 7.08 21.95
CA GLY A 19 9.43 7.38 20.74
C GLY A 19 9.75 6.16 19.87
N SER A 20 9.44 4.94 20.30
CA SER A 20 9.49 3.74 19.46
C SER A 20 8.15 3.52 18.76
N CYS A 21 8.17 3.00 17.55
CA CYS A 21 6.95 2.56 16.88
C CYS A 21 6.45 1.29 17.56
N GLY A 22 5.42 1.41 18.41
CA GLY A 22 4.76 0.26 19.04
C GLY A 22 3.96 -0.58 18.03
N LYS A 23 3.33 -1.63 18.52
CA LYS A 23 2.36 -2.43 17.74
C LYS A 23 0.92 -1.93 17.89
N GLU A 24 0.72 -0.89 18.67
CA GLU A 24 -0.58 -0.25 18.83
C GLU A 24 -1.00 0.42 17.52
N THR A 25 -2.28 0.34 17.24
CA THR A 25 -2.85 0.91 16.01
C THR A 25 -3.98 1.88 16.34
N THR A 26 -4.20 2.80 15.42
CA THR A 26 -5.33 3.71 15.43
C THR A 26 -5.95 3.79 14.05
N GLU A 27 -7.18 4.27 13.99
CA GLU A 27 -7.90 4.47 12.73
C GLU A 27 -7.89 5.94 12.33
N ILE A 28 -7.66 6.20 11.06
CA ILE A 28 -7.77 7.54 10.47
C ILE A 28 -8.56 7.49 9.16
N ASN A 29 -9.16 8.61 8.79
CA ASN A 29 -9.84 8.74 7.50
C ASN A 29 -8.91 9.40 6.48
N ARG A 30 -8.74 8.78 5.32
CA ARG A 30 -7.93 9.30 4.20
C ARG A 30 -8.57 8.93 2.88
N LYS A 31 -8.45 9.84 1.89
CA LYS A 31 -8.87 9.58 0.51
C LYS A 31 -7.80 8.85 -0.27
N ILE A 32 -6.55 9.22 -0.06
CA ILE A 32 -5.38 8.64 -0.70
C ILE A 32 -4.42 8.21 0.40
N PHE A 33 -3.91 6.99 0.29
CA PHE A 33 -3.02 6.39 1.29
C PHE A 33 -2.03 5.42 0.62
N LEU A 34 -1.01 5.00 1.35
CA LEU A 34 -0.15 3.88 0.96
C LEU A 34 -0.73 2.58 1.53
N LEU A 35 -0.49 1.47 0.86
CA LEU A 35 -0.85 0.16 1.38
C LEU A 35 0.04 -0.21 2.58
N SER A 36 -0.50 -1.05 3.47
CA SER A 36 0.24 -1.58 4.59
C SER A 36 0.87 -2.94 4.28
N HIS A 37 1.80 -3.31 5.09
CA HIS A 37 2.39 -4.65 5.14
C HIS A 37 1.32 -5.77 5.28
N THR A 38 0.35 -5.58 6.16
CA THR A 38 -0.78 -6.50 6.37
C THR A 38 -1.65 -6.65 5.13
N GLU A 39 -1.95 -5.55 4.45
CA GLU A 39 -2.80 -5.54 3.24
C GLU A 39 -2.15 -6.29 2.07
N LEU A 40 -0.82 -6.40 2.08
CA LEU A 40 -0.07 -7.20 1.11
C LEU A 40 0.02 -8.69 1.47
N GLY A 41 -0.67 -9.13 2.51
CA GLY A 41 -0.79 -10.55 2.90
C GLY A 41 0.31 -11.04 3.84
N LEU A 42 1.08 -10.17 4.48
CA LEU A 42 2.17 -10.53 5.38
C LEU A 42 1.75 -10.27 6.83
N THR A 43 1.09 -11.23 7.45
CA THR A 43 0.43 -11.01 8.75
C THR A 43 1.00 -11.82 9.92
N LYS A 44 1.78 -12.86 9.69
CA LYS A 44 2.08 -13.81 10.77
C LYS A 44 3.52 -13.88 11.25
N ASP A 45 4.50 -13.57 10.43
CA ASP A 45 5.90 -13.88 10.75
C ASP A 45 6.79 -12.65 11.04
N TYR A 46 6.22 -11.45 10.96
CA TYR A 46 6.98 -10.22 11.17
C TYR A 46 6.63 -9.58 12.51
N SER A 47 7.39 -9.97 13.52
CA SER A 47 7.29 -9.40 14.88
C SER A 47 7.52 -7.88 14.90
N MET A 48 8.09 -7.34 13.82
CA MET A 48 8.54 -5.94 13.68
C MET A 48 7.53 -5.02 12.99
N ALA A 49 6.29 -5.46 12.80
CA ALA A 49 5.23 -4.66 12.19
C ALA A 49 3.94 -4.74 13.01
N ALA A 50 3.20 -3.64 13.06
CA ALA A 50 1.84 -3.64 13.57
C ALA A 50 0.87 -4.23 12.54
N VAL A 51 -0.25 -4.81 13.00
CA VAL A 51 -1.29 -5.33 12.11
C VAL A 51 -2.20 -4.18 11.66
N GLU A 52 -2.01 -3.71 10.45
CA GLU A 52 -2.69 -2.55 9.89
C GLU A 52 -3.68 -2.95 8.79
N GLY A 53 -4.91 -3.28 9.16
CA GLY A 53 -5.96 -3.67 8.22
C GLY A 53 -6.05 -5.17 7.98
N LYS A 54 -6.48 -5.56 6.78
CA LYS A 54 -6.68 -6.95 6.37
C LYS A 54 -6.05 -7.20 5.02
N ALA A 55 -5.57 -8.44 4.80
CA ALA A 55 -4.99 -8.84 3.52
C ALA A 55 -5.98 -8.63 2.35
N LEU A 56 -5.49 -7.99 1.31
CA LEU A 56 -6.26 -7.76 0.09
C LEU A 56 -6.12 -8.97 -0.85
N LYS A 57 -7.23 -9.40 -1.42
CA LYS A 57 -7.26 -10.52 -2.38
C LYS A 57 -6.45 -10.24 -3.66
N TYR A 58 -6.16 -8.98 -3.95
CA TYR A 58 -5.37 -8.56 -5.10
C TYR A 58 -3.91 -9.00 -5.03
N PHE A 59 -3.39 -9.31 -3.84
CA PHE A 59 -2.01 -9.74 -3.62
C PHE A 59 -1.92 -11.23 -3.20
N PRO A 60 -2.30 -12.18 -4.06
CA PRO A 60 -2.34 -13.60 -3.72
C PRO A 60 -0.94 -14.22 -3.54
N ASN A 61 0.10 -13.58 -4.08
CA ASN A 61 1.48 -14.06 -4.00
C ASN A 61 2.48 -12.89 -4.09
N SER A 62 3.77 -13.19 -3.97
CA SER A 62 4.83 -12.19 -4.01
C SER A 62 4.90 -11.43 -5.34
N MET A 63 4.75 -12.13 -6.47
CA MET A 63 4.87 -11.54 -7.80
C MET A 63 3.84 -10.43 -8.05
N SER A 64 2.64 -10.54 -7.45
CA SER A 64 1.59 -9.52 -7.57
C SER A 64 1.95 -8.18 -6.90
N ARG A 65 3.01 -8.15 -6.08
CA ARG A 65 3.50 -6.93 -5.41
C ARG A 65 4.46 -6.12 -6.24
N ILE A 66 5.02 -6.68 -7.33
CA ILE A 66 5.97 -5.96 -8.17
C ILE A 66 5.29 -4.72 -8.77
N ALA A 67 5.95 -3.58 -8.63
CA ALA A 67 5.58 -2.35 -9.30
C ALA A 67 6.62 -2.02 -10.38
N TYR A 68 6.18 -1.32 -11.41
CA TYR A 68 7.03 -0.97 -12.54
C TYR A 68 7.00 0.53 -12.76
N LEU A 69 8.14 1.10 -13.12
CA LEU A 69 8.21 2.44 -13.67
C LEU A 69 7.55 2.48 -15.06
N GLU A 70 7.29 3.67 -15.56
CA GLU A 70 6.77 3.88 -16.93
C GLU A 70 7.68 3.22 -17.99
N THR A 71 8.98 3.17 -17.73
CA THR A 71 9.98 2.50 -18.56
C THR A 71 9.86 0.97 -18.59
N GLY A 72 8.97 0.37 -17.78
CA GLY A 72 8.83 -1.07 -17.63
C GLY A 72 9.82 -1.73 -16.68
N ILE A 73 10.69 -0.96 -16.04
CA ILE A 73 11.66 -1.47 -15.06
C ILE A 73 10.98 -1.66 -13.71
N ALA A 74 11.17 -2.83 -13.08
CA ALA A 74 10.67 -3.10 -11.74
C ALA A 74 11.34 -2.16 -10.72
N ALA A 75 10.56 -1.60 -9.80
CA ALA A 75 11.03 -0.67 -8.80
C ALA A 75 10.45 -0.97 -7.42
N GLY A 76 11.24 -0.69 -6.38
CA GLY A 76 10.77 -0.76 -5.00
C GLY A 76 9.83 0.40 -4.68
N TRP A 77 8.95 0.20 -3.68
CA TRP A 77 7.97 1.20 -3.27
C TRP A 77 7.65 1.14 -1.78
N TRP A 78 7.31 2.31 -1.21
CA TRP A 78 7.03 2.47 0.20
C TRP A 78 5.68 1.89 0.63
N LEU A 79 5.67 1.34 1.85
CA LEU A 79 4.45 1.02 2.59
C LEU A 79 4.21 2.08 3.68
N ARG A 80 2.97 2.16 4.19
CA ARG A 80 2.66 3.04 5.33
C ARG A 80 3.09 2.46 6.68
N THR A 81 3.36 1.15 6.73
CA THR A 81 3.71 0.46 7.97
C THR A 81 5.09 0.88 8.45
N SER A 82 5.18 1.33 9.69
CA SER A 82 6.43 1.65 10.38
C SER A 82 7.14 0.36 10.82
N TYR A 83 8.46 0.41 10.86
CA TYR A 83 9.23 -0.65 11.48
C TYR A 83 9.28 -0.43 13.00
N THR A 84 8.93 -1.46 13.81
CA THR A 84 8.68 -1.27 15.24
C THR A 84 9.92 -1.04 16.09
N GLU A 85 11.09 -1.47 15.66
CA GLU A 85 12.34 -1.34 16.42
C GLU A 85 13.10 -0.05 16.12
N PHE A 86 13.00 0.46 14.89
CA PHE A 86 13.76 1.63 14.47
C PHE A 86 12.86 2.69 13.84
N HIS A 87 12.76 3.84 14.49
CA HIS A 87 11.95 4.98 14.03
C HIS A 87 12.48 5.65 12.75
N THR A 88 13.69 5.28 12.31
CA THR A 88 14.31 5.76 11.07
C THR A 88 14.08 4.84 9.87
N THR A 89 13.27 3.79 10.03
CA THR A 89 12.99 2.81 8.97
C THR A 89 11.49 2.63 8.76
N ALA A 90 11.12 2.32 7.53
CA ALA A 90 9.76 1.95 7.15
C ALA A 90 9.79 0.68 6.30
N TRP A 91 8.67 -0.01 6.26
CA TRP A 91 8.52 -1.16 5.38
C TRP A 91 8.38 -0.73 3.92
N SER A 92 8.99 -1.52 3.04
CA SER A 92 8.93 -1.34 1.59
C SER A 92 8.83 -2.69 0.89
N VAL A 93 8.41 -2.66 -0.36
CA VAL A 93 8.50 -3.78 -1.30
C VAL A 93 9.68 -3.52 -2.21
N GLY A 94 10.57 -4.49 -2.37
CA GLY A 94 11.70 -4.42 -3.30
C GLY A 94 11.28 -4.65 -4.76
N PHE A 95 12.17 -4.36 -5.68
CA PHE A 95 11.96 -4.59 -7.13
C PHE A 95 11.75 -6.07 -7.47
N ASP A 96 12.19 -6.98 -6.62
CA ASP A 96 12.08 -8.44 -6.71
C ASP A 96 10.86 -9.00 -5.93
N ALA A 97 9.95 -8.14 -5.48
CA ALA A 97 8.81 -8.46 -4.64
C ALA A 97 9.13 -8.88 -3.20
N THR A 98 10.40 -8.87 -2.80
CA THR A 98 10.75 -9.07 -1.39
C THR A 98 10.26 -7.90 -0.55
N MET A 99 9.98 -8.17 0.71
CA MET A 99 9.59 -7.12 1.65
C MET A 99 10.65 -6.99 2.73
N GLY A 100 11.01 -5.76 3.02
CA GLY A 100 12.02 -5.44 4.01
C GLY A 100 11.83 -4.05 4.59
N SER A 101 12.57 -3.76 5.64
CA SER A 101 12.65 -2.41 6.20
C SER A 101 13.82 -1.67 5.56
N VAL A 102 13.59 -0.42 5.20
CA VAL A 102 14.59 0.45 4.56
C VAL A 102 14.61 1.78 5.31
N SER A 103 15.80 2.41 5.42
CA SER A 103 15.91 3.75 5.98
C SER A 103 15.04 4.74 5.22
N VAL A 104 14.33 5.61 5.93
CA VAL A 104 13.48 6.65 5.33
C VAL A 104 14.27 7.70 4.55
N GLU A 105 15.59 7.70 4.66
CA GLU A 105 16.49 8.55 3.85
C GLU A 105 16.67 8.03 2.42
N HIS A 106 16.32 6.75 2.15
CA HIS A 106 16.41 6.19 0.82
C HIS A 106 15.26 6.64 -0.08
N THR A 107 15.56 6.83 -1.35
CA THR A 107 14.55 7.10 -2.37
C THR A 107 13.90 5.80 -2.80
N ASN A 108 12.56 5.75 -2.72
CA ASN A 108 11.75 4.63 -3.18
C ASN A 108 10.50 5.15 -3.90
N GLY A 109 9.88 4.31 -4.70
CA GLY A 109 8.64 4.63 -5.38
C GLY A 109 7.47 4.87 -4.42
N VAL A 110 6.48 5.60 -4.88
CA VAL A 110 5.20 5.81 -4.18
C VAL A 110 4.10 5.14 -5.00
N ARG A 111 3.38 4.20 -4.39
CA ARG A 111 2.24 3.51 -4.99
C ARG A 111 0.98 3.89 -4.21
N PRO A 112 0.28 4.96 -4.61
CA PRO A 112 -0.91 5.41 -3.90
C PRO A 112 -2.07 4.43 -4.09
N ALA A 113 -2.90 4.32 -3.05
CA ALA A 113 -4.14 3.58 -3.05
C ALA A 113 -5.30 4.50 -2.67
N PHE A 114 -6.48 4.21 -3.15
CA PHE A 114 -7.72 4.90 -2.81
C PHE A 114 -8.91 3.97 -2.97
N CYS A 115 -10.01 4.30 -2.31
CA CYS A 115 -11.28 3.61 -2.50
C CYS A 115 -12.21 4.46 -3.37
N ILE A 116 -12.97 3.79 -4.21
CA ILE A 116 -14.04 4.40 -5.00
C ILE A 116 -15.39 3.98 -4.44
N ASP A 117 -16.39 4.83 -4.60
CA ASP A 117 -17.76 4.48 -4.25
C ASP A 117 -18.17 3.23 -5.07
N GLY A 118 -18.73 2.22 -4.38
CA GLY A 118 -19.15 0.98 -5.04
C GLY A 118 -20.29 1.15 -6.06
N LYS A 119 -20.88 2.34 -6.14
CA LYS A 119 -21.86 2.72 -7.17
C LYS A 119 -21.21 3.41 -8.38
N THR A 120 -19.89 3.65 -8.33
CA THR A 120 -19.17 4.25 -9.45
C THR A 120 -19.19 3.31 -10.63
N LEU A 121 -19.65 3.81 -11.78
CA LEU A 121 -19.63 3.06 -13.02
C LEU A 121 -18.20 3.03 -13.56
N ILE A 122 -17.80 1.88 -14.06
CA ILE A 122 -16.55 1.67 -14.79
C ILE A 122 -16.88 1.23 -16.21
N GLU A 123 -16.06 1.62 -17.14
CA GLU A 123 -16.12 1.16 -18.54
C GLU A 123 -14.74 0.67 -18.98
N THR A 124 -14.73 -0.20 -19.97
CA THR A 124 -13.48 -0.66 -20.58
C THR A 124 -12.93 0.43 -21.47
N SER A 125 -11.63 0.68 -21.39
CA SER A 125 -10.91 1.47 -22.37
C SER A 125 -10.49 0.58 -23.54
N ASP A 126 -10.28 1.19 -24.71
CA ASP A 126 -9.64 0.52 -25.84
C ASP A 126 -8.15 0.27 -25.61
N ASP A 127 -7.59 0.85 -24.54
CA ASP A 127 -6.20 0.63 -24.16
C ASP A 127 -6.00 -0.75 -23.56
N VAL A 128 -4.87 -1.35 -23.90
CA VAL A 128 -4.40 -2.62 -23.32
C VAL A 128 -3.01 -2.40 -22.73
N ILE A 129 -2.89 -2.60 -21.43
CA ILE A 129 -1.60 -2.51 -20.73
C ILE A 129 -1.13 -3.92 -20.38
N LYS A 130 0.00 -4.33 -20.93
CA LYS A 130 0.59 -5.67 -20.72
C LYS A 130 -0.36 -6.84 -21.01
N GLY A 131 -1.24 -6.68 -22.00
CA GLY A 131 -2.22 -7.70 -22.39
C GLY A 131 -3.49 -7.73 -21.53
N GLU A 132 -3.62 -6.83 -20.57
CA GLU A 132 -4.81 -6.72 -19.72
C GLU A 132 -5.70 -5.53 -20.13
N THR A 133 -7.00 -5.74 -20.06
CA THR A 133 -8.00 -4.70 -20.32
C THR A 133 -7.89 -3.58 -19.29
N VAL A 134 -7.82 -2.35 -19.72
CA VAL A 134 -7.85 -1.16 -18.87
C VAL A 134 -9.29 -0.76 -18.60
N TYR A 135 -9.60 -0.49 -17.34
CA TYR A 135 -10.89 0.04 -16.92
C TYR A 135 -10.74 1.51 -16.52
N VAL A 136 -11.64 2.34 -16.97
CA VAL A 136 -11.68 3.76 -16.65
C VAL A 136 -12.94 4.09 -15.85
N LEU A 137 -12.84 5.09 -14.99
CA LEU A 137 -13.99 5.57 -14.23
C LEU A 137 -14.89 6.37 -15.17
N LYS A 138 -16.18 6.05 -15.20
CA LYS A 138 -17.15 6.85 -15.92
C LYS A 138 -17.42 8.14 -15.13
N LEU A 139 -16.98 9.26 -15.69
CA LEU A 139 -17.10 10.59 -15.09
C LEU A 139 -18.50 11.21 -15.32
#